data_559ce43c6e25e95f44a67e3d7bc7b02f
#
_entry.id   559ce43c6e25e95f44a67e3d7bc7b02f
#
_cell.length_a   1.000
_cell.length_b   1.000
_cell.length_c   1.000
_cell.angle_alpha   90.00
_cell.angle_beta   90.00
_cell.angle_gamma   90.00
#
_symmetry.space_group_name_H-M   'P 1'
#
loop_
_entity.id
_entity.type
_entity.pdbx_description
1 polymer ?
#
loop_
_entity_poly.entity_id
_entity_poly.type
_entity_poly.pdbx_seq_one_letter_code
_entity_poly.pdbx_strand_id
1 'polypeptide(L)'
;MPAYWKELRAFREVLRMLIRRDLIIRFRQTYFGFAWLLFKPLMMMPVMTFAFGFLAGFGQNHTAPYPLVIFCGVIPWYFFSNAIPDSMNSLLGHLHVIQKTYFPRAIITIAVVVVDAIEFLVAWLLFGLGCIWY
;
A
#
# COMPACT_ATOMS: atom_id res chain seq x y z
N MET A 1 -21.87 13.91 -12.80
CA MET A 1 -21.53 12.79 -11.89
C MET A 1 -21.82 11.39 -12.48
N PRO A 2 -22.98 11.08 -13.09
CA PRO A 2 -23.24 9.72 -13.61
C PRO A 2 -22.41 9.31 -14.84
N ALA A 3 -21.88 10.26 -15.61
CA ALA A 3 -21.06 9.99 -16.79
C ALA A 3 -19.69 9.38 -16.43
N TYR A 4 -19.06 9.84 -15.35
CA TYR A 4 -17.76 9.35 -14.86
C TYR A 4 -17.79 7.86 -14.49
N TRP A 5 -18.87 7.40 -13.87
CA TRP A 5 -19.02 5.99 -13.49
C TRP A 5 -19.25 5.07 -14.70
N LYS A 6 -19.87 5.57 -15.76
CA LYS A 6 -20.04 4.82 -17.02
C LYS A 6 -18.70 4.67 -17.76
N GLU A 7 -17.92 5.73 -17.81
CA GLU A 7 -16.56 5.68 -18.38
C GLU A 7 -15.64 4.74 -17.60
N LEU A 8 -15.64 4.81 -16.27
CA LEU A 8 -14.87 3.89 -15.42
C LEU A 8 -15.26 2.42 -15.64
N ARG A 9 -16.53 2.14 -15.91
CA ARG A 9 -16.97 0.76 -16.23
C ARG A 9 -16.51 0.31 -17.62
N ALA A 10 -16.52 1.19 -18.60
CA ALA A 10 -16.02 0.89 -19.95
C ALA A 10 -14.51 0.58 -19.95
N PHE A 11 -13.75 1.27 -19.07
CA PHE A 11 -12.32 1.05 -18.92
C PHE A 11 -11.94 0.00 -17.85
N ARG A 12 -12.89 -0.76 -17.33
CA ARG A 12 -12.65 -1.77 -16.30
C ARG A 12 -11.60 -2.83 -16.72
N GLU A 13 -11.58 -3.21 -17.97
CA GLU A 13 -10.58 -4.16 -18.48
C GLU A 13 -9.19 -3.54 -18.52
N VAL A 14 -9.10 -2.28 -18.95
CA VAL A 14 -7.84 -1.52 -18.96
C VAL A 14 -7.33 -1.32 -17.55
N LEU A 15 -8.21 -0.96 -16.61
CA LEU A 15 -7.88 -0.83 -15.19
C LEU A 15 -7.33 -2.15 -14.61
N ARG A 16 -7.99 -3.27 -14.90
CA ARG A 16 -7.54 -4.60 -14.46
C ARG A 16 -6.16 -4.96 -15.04
N MET A 17 -5.94 -4.63 -16.31
CA MET A 17 -4.65 -4.84 -16.98
C MET A 17 -3.55 -3.99 -16.35
N LEU A 18 -3.80 -2.73 -16.03
CA LEU A 18 -2.86 -1.83 -15.35
C LEU A 18 -2.53 -2.33 -13.94
N ILE A 19 -3.54 -2.68 -13.14
CA ILE A 19 -3.35 -3.24 -11.80
C ILE A 19 -2.48 -4.49 -11.86
N ARG A 20 -2.80 -5.42 -12.77
CA ARG A 20 -2.02 -6.65 -12.94
C ARG A 20 -0.58 -6.37 -13.37
N ARG A 21 -0.38 -5.43 -14.28
CA ARG A 21 0.96 -5.02 -14.72
C ARG A 21 1.77 -4.43 -13.56
N ASP A 22 1.19 -3.52 -12.80
CA ASP A 22 1.87 -2.83 -11.71
C ASP A 22 2.20 -3.79 -10.56
N LEU A 23 1.29 -4.72 -10.24
CA LEU A 23 1.56 -5.81 -9.31
C LEU A 23 2.73 -6.67 -9.78
N ILE A 24 2.73 -7.10 -11.05
CA ILE A 24 3.81 -7.92 -11.61
C ILE A 24 5.14 -7.18 -11.57
N ILE A 25 5.16 -5.89 -11.90
CA ILE A 25 6.38 -5.08 -11.85
C ILE A 25 6.90 -5.00 -10.41
N ARG A 26 6.05 -4.67 -9.45
CA ARG A 26 6.44 -4.62 -8.03
C ARG A 26 6.99 -5.95 -7.52
N PHE A 27 6.39 -7.07 -7.92
CA PHE A 27 6.83 -8.40 -7.49
C PHE A 27 8.09 -8.89 -8.24
N ARG A 28 8.28 -8.51 -9.51
CA ARG A 28 9.45 -8.95 -10.31
C ARG A 28 10.71 -8.13 -10.03
N GLN A 29 10.58 -6.88 -9.63
CA GLN A 29 11.73 -6.01 -9.38
C GLN A 29 12.43 -6.25 -8.05
N THR A 30 11.87 -7.07 -7.18
CA THR A 30 12.45 -7.41 -5.88
C THR A 30 12.94 -8.86 -5.89
N TYR A 31 14.18 -9.09 -5.44
CA TYR A 31 14.80 -10.42 -5.31
C TYR A 31 13.94 -11.39 -4.47
N PHE A 32 13.12 -10.87 -3.56
CA PHE A 32 12.26 -11.64 -2.66
C PHE A 32 10.78 -11.71 -3.12
N GLY A 33 10.41 -11.08 -4.24
CA GLY A 33 9.04 -11.11 -4.78
C GLY A 33 7.97 -10.73 -3.74
N PHE A 34 6.98 -11.61 -3.55
CA PHE A 34 5.88 -11.42 -2.60
C PHE A 34 6.35 -11.31 -1.13
N ALA A 35 7.45 -11.97 -0.77
CA ALA A 35 8.00 -11.91 0.58
C ALA A 35 8.43 -10.48 0.99
N TRP A 36 8.83 -9.64 0.04
CA TRP A 36 9.19 -8.25 0.30
C TRP A 36 8.01 -7.41 0.79
N LEU A 37 6.82 -7.71 0.31
CA LEU A 37 5.58 -7.07 0.74
C LEU A 37 5.32 -7.28 2.24
N LEU A 38 5.61 -8.49 2.71
CA LEU A 38 5.48 -8.88 4.10
C LEU A 38 6.66 -8.38 4.94
N PHE A 39 7.85 -8.36 4.35
CA PHE A 39 9.08 -8.02 5.04
C PHE A 39 9.14 -6.54 5.44
N LYS A 40 8.66 -5.63 4.58
CA LYS A 40 8.61 -4.19 4.86
C LYS A 40 7.89 -3.86 6.19
N PRO A 41 6.61 -4.22 6.38
CA PRO A 41 5.91 -3.92 7.63
C PRO A 41 6.50 -4.67 8.82
N LEU A 42 6.99 -5.91 8.64
CA LEU A 42 7.63 -6.68 9.70
C LEU A 42 8.95 -6.06 10.17
N MET A 43 9.74 -5.48 9.28
CA MET A 43 10.97 -4.77 9.66
C MET A 43 10.70 -3.43 10.33
N MET A 44 9.63 -2.74 9.94
CA MET A 44 9.24 -1.47 10.54
C MET A 44 8.75 -1.63 12.00
N MET A 45 8.12 -2.76 12.31
CA MET A 45 7.61 -3.07 13.64
C MET A 45 8.70 -3.03 14.73
N PRO A 46 9.83 -3.77 14.66
CA PRO A 46 10.86 -3.71 15.68
C PRO A 46 11.55 -2.35 15.76
N VAL A 47 11.75 -1.67 14.63
CA VAL A 47 12.38 -0.34 14.60
C VAL A 47 11.51 0.68 15.36
N MET A 48 10.22 0.71 15.08
CA MET A 48 9.28 1.61 15.77
C MET A 48 9.07 1.22 17.23
N THR A 49 9.02 -0.08 17.54
CA THR A 49 8.93 -0.57 18.92
C THR A 49 10.16 -0.16 19.73
N PHE A 50 11.35 -0.24 19.16
CA PHE A 50 12.57 0.20 19.80
C PHE A 50 12.57 1.72 20.00
N ALA A 51 12.23 2.48 18.97
CA ALA A 51 12.24 3.94 19.04
C ALA A 51 11.23 4.48 20.06
N PHE A 52 9.99 4.04 20.00
CA PHE A 52 8.93 4.57 20.88
C PHE A 52 8.78 3.78 22.19
N GLY A 53 9.02 2.49 22.18
CA GLY A 53 8.91 1.66 23.37
C GLY A 53 10.08 1.84 24.33
N PHE A 54 11.29 1.74 23.82
CA PHE A 54 12.50 1.79 24.62
C PHE A 54 13.02 3.22 24.82
N LEU A 55 13.20 3.99 23.75
CA LEU A 55 13.79 5.33 23.84
C LEU A 55 12.79 6.37 24.41
N ALA A 56 11.51 6.31 24.01
CA ALA A 56 10.50 7.24 24.49
C ALA A 56 9.78 6.78 25.77
N GLY A 57 10.01 5.54 26.23
CA GLY A 57 9.46 5.03 27.49
C GLY A 57 7.97 4.68 27.46
N PHE A 58 7.34 4.68 26.30
CA PHE A 58 5.91 4.41 26.18
C PHE A 58 5.53 2.93 26.36
N GLY A 59 6.52 2.01 26.36
CA GLY A 59 6.26 0.56 26.42
C GLY A 59 5.86 0.01 27.79
N GLN A 60 5.95 0.78 28.87
CA GLN A 60 5.91 0.24 30.23
C GLN A 60 4.49 0.05 30.81
N ASN A 61 3.44 0.64 30.23
CA ASN A 61 2.11 0.69 30.84
C ASN A 61 0.98 0.10 29.96
N HIS A 62 1.29 -0.75 28.97
CA HIS A 62 0.27 -1.30 28.09
C HIS A 62 -0.13 -2.74 28.51
N THR A 63 -1.44 -2.97 28.60
CA THR A 63 -2.04 -4.31 28.83
C THR A 63 -1.87 -5.24 27.63
N ALA A 64 -1.72 -4.67 26.42
CA ALA A 64 -1.46 -5.38 25.16
C ALA A 64 0.04 -5.34 24.82
N PRO A 65 0.56 -6.32 24.07
CA PRO A 65 1.94 -6.30 23.62
C PRO A 65 2.21 -5.04 22.77
N TYR A 66 3.09 -4.21 23.27
CA TYR A 66 3.39 -2.89 22.70
C TYR A 66 3.72 -2.92 21.19
N PRO A 67 4.43 -3.95 20.67
CA PRO A 67 4.64 -4.09 19.23
C PRO A 67 3.36 -4.15 18.40
N LEU A 68 2.30 -4.80 18.89
CA LEU A 68 1.02 -4.88 18.20
C LEU A 68 0.29 -3.53 18.17
N VAL A 69 0.36 -2.77 19.25
CA VAL A 69 -0.23 -1.42 19.32
C VAL A 69 0.43 -0.49 18.29
N ILE A 70 1.76 -0.51 18.23
CA ILE A 70 2.51 0.28 17.23
C ILE A 70 2.17 -0.17 15.81
N PHE A 71 2.11 -1.47 15.57
CA PHE A 71 1.83 -2.01 14.25
C PHE A 71 0.47 -1.59 13.73
N CYS A 72 -0.54 -1.57 14.61
CA CYS A 72 -1.88 -1.06 14.31
C CYS A 72 -1.86 0.41 13.81
N GLY A 73 -1.05 1.26 14.41
CA GLY A 73 -0.93 2.67 14.00
C GLY A 73 -0.05 2.87 12.76
N VAL A 74 0.99 2.06 12.60
CA VAL A 74 1.94 2.18 11.48
C VAL A 74 1.33 1.71 10.16
N ILE A 75 0.46 0.69 10.15
CA ILE A 75 -0.16 0.16 8.93
C ILE A 75 -0.90 1.25 8.13
N PRO A 76 -1.89 1.98 8.71
CA PRO A 76 -2.58 3.02 7.95
C PRO A 76 -1.67 4.19 7.57
N TRP A 77 -0.73 4.56 8.44
CA TRP A 77 0.25 5.59 8.12
C TRP A 77 1.10 5.22 6.90
N TYR A 78 1.56 3.98 6.86
CA TYR A 78 2.38 3.45 5.77
C TYR A 78 1.62 3.45 4.44
N PHE A 79 0.34 3.06 4.46
CA PHE A 79 -0.54 3.13 3.30
C PHE A 79 -0.59 4.54 2.70
N PHE A 80 -0.90 5.56 3.53
CA PHE A 80 -0.98 6.94 3.04
C PHE A 80 0.37 7.49 2.58
N SER A 81 1.43 7.19 3.30
CA SER A 81 2.78 7.64 2.95
C SER A 81 3.29 7.10 1.63
N ASN A 82 2.82 5.93 1.19
CA ASN A 82 3.19 5.34 -0.10
C ASN A 82 2.20 5.69 -1.21
N ALA A 83 0.91 5.63 -0.96
CA ALA A 83 -0.13 5.83 -1.97
C ALA A 83 -0.07 7.22 -2.63
N ILE A 84 0.27 8.26 -1.88
CA ILE A 84 0.34 9.63 -2.40
C ILE A 84 1.52 9.79 -3.37
N PRO A 85 2.79 9.54 -3.00
CA PRO A 85 3.92 9.71 -3.91
C PRO A 85 3.88 8.71 -5.07
N ASP A 86 3.43 7.48 -4.86
CA ASP A 86 3.32 6.48 -5.92
C ASP A 86 2.28 6.89 -6.97
N SER A 87 1.16 7.45 -6.56
CA SER A 87 0.16 8.03 -7.46
C SER A 87 0.71 9.20 -8.29
N MET A 88 1.47 10.08 -7.65
CA MET A 88 2.10 11.22 -8.35
C MET A 88 3.17 10.76 -9.34
N ASN A 89 4.05 9.85 -8.94
CA ASN A 89 5.10 9.30 -9.80
C ASN A 89 4.53 8.53 -10.99
N SER A 90 3.45 7.79 -10.79
CA SER A 90 2.76 7.08 -11.86
C SER A 90 2.17 8.02 -12.90
N LEU A 91 1.57 9.14 -12.48
CA LEU A 91 1.09 10.17 -13.39
C LEU A 91 2.22 10.80 -14.20
N LEU A 92 3.33 11.12 -13.55
CA LEU A 92 4.50 11.70 -14.22
C LEU A 92 5.11 10.72 -15.22
N GLY A 93 5.23 9.44 -14.88
CA GLY A 93 5.77 8.41 -15.75
C GLY A 93 4.93 8.13 -17.01
N HIS A 94 3.63 8.43 -16.96
CA HIS A 94 2.70 8.19 -18.08
C HIS A 94 2.30 9.46 -18.85
N LEU A 95 2.96 10.60 -18.61
CA LEU A 95 2.66 11.87 -19.28
C LEU A 95 2.67 11.78 -20.81
N HIS A 96 3.62 11.05 -21.40
CA HIS A 96 3.70 10.85 -22.84
C HIS A 96 2.52 10.08 -23.44
N VAL A 97 1.96 9.14 -22.68
CA VAL A 97 0.79 8.35 -23.11
C VAL A 97 -0.49 9.19 -22.98
N ILE A 98 -0.59 9.97 -21.90
CA ILE A 98 -1.74 10.83 -21.62
C ILE A 98 -1.87 11.95 -22.66
N GLN A 99 -0.75 12.46 -23.19
CA GLN A 99 -0.75 13.54 -24.17
C GLN A 99 -1.17 13.08 -25.58
N LYS A 100 -0.94 11.81 -25.92
CA LYS A 100 -1.19 11.28 -27.27
C LYS A 100 -2.56 10.62 -27.44
N THR A 101 -3.22 10.25 -26.37
CA THR A 101 -4.50 9.52 -26.41
C THR A 101 -5.45 10.12 -25.38
N TYR A 102 -6.74 10.21 -25.74
CA TYR A 102 -7.81 10.61 -24.80
C TYR A 102 -7.99 9.52 -23.72
N PHE A 103 -7.07 9.50 -22.77
CA PHE A 103 -7.08 8.52 -21.69
C PHE A 103 -7.44 9.23 -20.37
N PRO A 104 -8.47 8.79 -19.65
CA PRO A 104 -8.86 9.41 -18.38
C PRO A 104 -7.74 9.20 -17.34
N ARG A 105 -7.10 10.30 -16.96
CA ARG A 105 -5.98 10.35 -16.00
C ARG A 105 -6.31 9.65 -14.68
N ALA A 106 -7.57 9.70 -14.29
CA ALA A 106 -8.06 9.07 -13.06
C ALA A 106 -7.84 7.54 -13.01
N ILE A 107 -7.85 6.84 -14.15
CA ILE A 107 -7.69 5.38 -14.20
C ILE A 107 -6.28 4.96 -13.74
N ILE A 108 -5.26 5.72 -14.12
CA ILE A 108 -3.87 5.42 -13.72
C ILE A 108 -3.70 5.59 -12.21
N THR A 109 -4.22 6.70 -11.67
CA THR A 109 -4.16 6.96 -10.23
C THR A 109 -4.94 5.91 -9.44
N ILE A 110 -6.14 5.54 -9.88
CA ILE A 110 -6.96 4.50 -9.25
C ILE A 110 -6.23 3.15 -9.27
N ALA A 111 -5.56 2.78 -10.38
CA ALA A 111 -4.82 1.54 -10.48
C ALA A 111 -3.73 1.45 -9.41
N VAL A 112 -2.96 2.51 -9.22
CA VAL A 112 -1.88 2.58 -8.21
C VAL A 112 -2.44 2.49 -6.80
N VAL A 113 -3.47 3.27 -6.48
CA VAL A 113 -4.12 3.24 -5.16
C VAL A 113 -4.71 1.86 -4.84
N VAL A 114 -5.25 1.14 -5.83
CA VAL A 114 -5.75 -0.23 -5.64
C VAL A 114 -4.60 -1.19 -5.33
N VAL A 115 -3.45 -1.04 -5.98
CA VAL A 115 -2.26 -1.85 -5.67
C VAL A 115 -1.78 -1.60 -4.24
N ASP A 116 -1.69 -0.35 -3.82
CA ASP A 116 -1.32 0.02 -2.45
C ASP A 116 -2.37 -0.46 -1.42
N ALA A 117 -3.66 -0.45 -1.78
CA ALA A 117 -4.73 -1.00 -0.95
C ALA A 117 -4.61 -2.53 -0.77
N ILE A 118 -4.14 -3.25 -1.78
CA ILE A 118 -3.84 -4.69 -1.66
C ILE A 118 -2.70 -4.91 -0.66
N GLU A 119 -1.64 -4.12 -0.73
CA GLU A 119 -0.53 -4.16 0.25
C GLU A 119 -1.04 -3.89 1.67
N PHE A 120 -1.89 -2.89 1.83
CA PHE A 120 -2.52 -2.56 3.10
C PHE A 120 -3.37 -3.70 3.66
N LEU A 121 -4.18 -4.37 2.83
CA LEU A 121 -4.98 -5.53 3.24
C LEU A 121 -4.10 -6.70 3.68
N VAL A 122 -3.01 -6.96 2.98
CA VAL A 122 -2.05 -8.01 3.36
C VAL A 122 -1.41 -7.69 4.71
N ALA A 123 -1.01 -6.45 4.95
CA ALA A 123 -0.48 -6.02 6.26
C ALA A 123 -1.51 -6.19 7.39
N TRP A 124 -2.79 -5.89 7.13
CA TRP A 124 -3.89 -6.11 8.07
C TRP A 124 -4.15 -7.60 8.38
N LEU A 125 -4.04 -8.46 7.38
CA LEU A 125 -4.13 -9.92 7.59
C LEU A 125 -3.00 -10.42 8.48
N LEU A 126 -1.79 -9.93 8.27
CA LEU A 126 -0.66 -10.26 9.15
C LEU A 126 -0.88 -9.79 10.59
N PHE A 127 -1.41 -8.58 10.75
CA PHE A 127 -1.77 -8.05 12.07
C PHE A 127 -2.81 -8.94 12.75
N GLY A 128 -3.87 -9.34 12.03
CA GLY A 128 -4.90 -10.25 12.54
C GLY A 128 -4.34 -11.61 12.96
N LEU A 129 -3.43 -12.19 12.16
CA LEU A 129 -2.74 -13.43 12.52
C LEU A 129 -1.87 -13.24 13.77
N GLY A 130 -1.17 -12.12 13.90
CA GLY A 130 -0.40 -11.78 15.09
C GLY A 130 -1.25 -11.67 16.35
N CYS A 131 -2.46 -11.10 16.24
CA CYS A 131 -3.42 -11.02 17.34
C CYS A 131 -4.01 -12.38 17.75
N ILE A 132 -4.18 -13.31 16.80
CA ILE A 132 -4.70 -14.66 17.09
C ILE A 132 -3.62 -15.53 17.74
N TRP A 133 -2.37 -15.34 17.36
CA TRP A 133 -1.24 -16.11 17.90
C TRP A 133 -0.92 -15.74 19.36
N TYR A 134 -1.17 -14.49 19.74
CA TYR A 134 -0.90 -13.99 21.08
C TYR A 134 -2.06 -14.26 22.05
#